data_bc521b85a717ed71d2e61e56c0ed364d
#
_entry.id   bc521b85a717ed71d2e61e56c0ed364d
#
_cell.length_a   1.000
_cell.length_b   1.000
_cell.length_c   1.000
_cell.angle_alpha   90.00
_cell.angle_beta   90.00
_cell.angle_gamma   90.00
#
_symmetry.space_group_name_H-M   'P 1'
#
loop_
_entity.id
_entity.type
_entity.pdbx_description
1 polymer ?
#
loop_
_entity_poly.entity_id
_entity_poly.type
_entity_poly.pdbx_seq_one_letter_code
_entity_poly.pdbx_strand_id
1 'polypeptide(L)'
;MKQKGKLVWLLFIHISITNISLQVFAQDKPTVKLGGALRFQYNYSNWKEDNKNKGGDFAYDVFRLNANVVYKKLQLNAEYRFYPTSSGGGMLKSGWVGYHFNESHQLQVGLTEVPFGILPYTSNNFFFNINYYLGLEDDSDMGLKYVYQKGKWNISLAFFKNSDLLDYSENKEISDSRYAYDIAGRNKEANQFNARITYNWGTIWKQQLGVSGMTGGLYNLDTKRMGEHKAFASHYTIDYKHWNFKAQYTYYKISPQNKDGDNNTIVSVTAYGAPYNIASEADTYSASLSYTLPIHKGILDEIQFYNDFSMIDKREADFNDSFQNITGCMLSMGPIYTYIDYALGRNHAWLGNEWSDAFAQGVTSKKWHTRFNVNIGYYF
;
A
#
# COMPACT_ATOMS: atom_id res chain seq x y z
N MET A 1 -34.58 -42.49 56.56
CA MET A 1 -33.72 -41.65 55.74
C MET A 1 -34.23 -41.71 54.29
N LYS A 2 -34.90 -40.63 53.81
CA LYS A 2 -35.51 -40.52 52.47
C LYS A 2 -34.63 -39.68 51.57
N GLN A 3 -34.04 -40.31 50.54
CA GLN A 3 -33.41 -39.61 49.46
C GLN A 3 -34.49 -38.96 48.51
N LYS A 4 -34.37 -37.66 48.32
CA LYS A 4 -35.18 -36.93 47.33
C LYS A 4 -34.41 -36.91 45.99
N GLY A 5 -34.93 -37.60 44.99
CA GLY A 5 -34.46 -37.51 43.61
C GLY A 5 -34.85 -36.18 42.97
N LYS A 6 -33.90 -35.48 42.36
CA LYS A 6 -34.17 -34.32 41.53
C LYS A 6 -34.48 -34.78 40.10
N LEU A 7 -35.69 -34.48 39.68
CA LEU A 7 -36.21 -34.70 38.33
C LEU A 7 -35.64 -33.58 37.43
N VAL A 8 -34.77 -33.92 36.47
CA VAL A 8 -34.25 -33.00 35.44
C VAL A 8 -35.25 -33.06 34.27
N TRP A 9 -35.91 -31.94 34.03
CA TRP A 9 -36.71 -31.74 32.83
C TRP A 9 -35.83 -31.39 31.64
N LEU A 10 -35.69 -32.32 30.66
CA LEU A 10 -35.16 -32.06 29.35
C LEU A 10 -36.28 -31.45 28.48
N LEU A 11 -36.15 -30.18 28.18
CA LEU A 11 -36.96 -29.51 27.19
C LEU A 11 -36.47 -29.91 25.79
N PHE A 12 -37.22 -30.77 25.13
CA PHE A 12 -37.05 -31.01 23.66
C PHE A 12 -37.74 -29.84 22.92
N ILE A 13 -36.94 -28.92 22.37
CA ILE A 13 -37.42 -27.94 21.40
C ILE A 13 -37.58 -28.66 20.07
N HIS A 14 -38.83 -28.95 19.69
CA HIS A 14 -39.18 -29.40 18.34
C HIS A 14 -39.06 -28.17 17.41
N ILE A 15 -38.00 -28.07 16.64
CA ILE A 15 -37.92 -27.15 15.52
C ILE A 15 -38.71 -27.74 14.37
N SER A 16 -39.93 -27.26 14.20
CA SER A 16 -40.73 -27.53 13.00
C SER A 16 -40.08 -26.84 11.81
N ILE A 17 -39.38 -27.59 10.99
CA ILE A 17 -38.88 -27.10 9.70
C ILE A 17 -40.12 -26.97 8.79
N THR A 18 -40.70 -25.79 8.77
CA THR A 18 -41.66 -25.41 7.73
C THR A 18 -40.87 -25.34 6.44
N ASN A 19 -41.21 -26.21 5.47
CA ASN A 19 -40.74 -26.12 4.10
C ASN A 19 -41.17 -24.75 3.51
N ILE A 20 -40.34 -23.74 3.68
CA ILE A 20 -40.44 -22.52 2.89
C ILE A 20 -39.94 -22.92 1.52
N SER A 21 -40.87 -23.14 0.59
CA SER A 21 -40.56 -23.22 -0.84
C SER A 21 -40.00 -21.85 -1.22
N LEU A 22 -38.66 -21.72 -1.20
CA LEU A 22 -37.96 -20.64 -1.83
C LEU A 22 -38.31 -20.71 -3.32
N GLN A 23 -39.25 -19.86 -3.74
CA GLN A 23 -39.38 -19.53 -5.16
C GLN A 23 -38.01 -18.96 -5.57
N VAL A 24 -37.21 -19.77 -6.24
CA VAL A 24 -36.00 -19.35 -6.91
C VAL A 24 -36.47 -18.47 -8.09
N PHE A 25 -36.66 -17.18 -7.82
CA PHE A 25 -36.66 -16.22 -8.91
C PHE A 25 -35.36 -16.43 -9.66
N ALA A 26 -35.42 -16.46 -10.99
CA ALA A 26 -34.24 -16.51 -11.84
C ALA A 26 -33.35 -15.31 -11.48
N GLN A 27 -32.45 -15.52 -10.53
CA GLN A 27 -31.59 -14.49 -10.00
C GLN A 27 -30.43 -14.32 -10.99
N ASP A 28 -30.28 -13.14 -11.56
CA ASP A 28 -29.09 -12.84 -12.33
C ASP A 28 -27.87 -13.31 -11.53
N LYS A 29 -27.08 -14.20 -12.10
CA LYS A 29 -25.94 -14.76 -11.39
C LYS A 29 -24.85 -13.67 -11.27
N PRO A 30 -24.17 -13.57 -10.12
CA PRO A 30 -23.03 -12.65 -10.01
C PRO A 30 -21.91 -13.11 -10.95
N THR A 31 -21.23 -12.16 -11.56
CA THR A 31 -19.98 -12.40 -12.26
C THR A 31 -18.85 -12.45 -11.22
N VAL A 32 -18.17 -13.58 -11.14
CA VAL A 32 -17.06 -13.80 -10.21
C VAL A 32 -15.77 -13.94 -10.99
N LYS A 33 -14.77 -13.10 -10.69
CA LYS A 33 -13.41 -13.21 -11.20
C LYS A 33 -12.49 -13.47 -10.02
N LEU A 34 -11.81 -14.60 -10.04
CA LEU A 34 -10.77 -14.95 -9.09
C LEU A 34 -9.43 -14.85 -9.78
N GLY A 35 -8.41 -14.47 -9.04
CA GLY A 35 -7.06 -14.37 -9.52
C GLY A 35 -6.09 -14.42 -8.36
N GLY A 36 -4.81 -14.34 -8.66
CA GLY A 36 -3.79 -14.36 -7.63
C GLY A 36 -2.39 -14.29 -8.20
N ALA A 37 -1.41 -14.53 -7.34
CA ALA A 37 -0.03 -14.66 -7.73
C ALA A 37 0.76 -15.49 -6.73
N LEU A 38 1.78 -16.20 -7.22
CA LEU A 38 2.82 -16.80 -6.40
C LEU A 38 4.16 -16.20 -6.82
N ARG A 39 4.91 -15.64 -5.87
CA ARG A 39 6.17 -14.95 -6.14
C ARG A 39 7.30 -15.49 -5.28
N PHE A 40 8.49 -15.45 -5.88
CA PHE A 40 9.76 -15.77 -5.26
C PHE A 40 10.75 -14.63 -5.52
N GLN A 41 11.73 -14.45 -4.64
CA GLN A 41 12.73 -13.42 -4.79
C GLN A 41 14.13 -13.92 -4.46
N TYR A 42 15.11 -13.43 -5.22
CA TYR A 42 16.51 -13.51 -4.89
C TYR A 42 17.03 -12.11 -4.55
N ASN A 43 17.76 -11.99 -3.43
CA ASN A 43 18.32 -10.73 -2.98
C ASN A 43 19.79 -10.87 -2.62
N TYR A 44 20.60 -9.94 -3.13
CA TYR A 44 22.00 -9.77 -2.74
C TYR A 44 22.21 -8.33 -2.27
N SER A 45 22.56 -8.12 -1.00
CA SER A 45 22.74 -6.80 -0.38
C SER A 45 24.17 -6.59 0.07
N ASN A 46 24.82 -5.50 -0.36
CA ASN A 46 26.23 -5.25 -0.08
C ASN A 46 26.55 -4.89 1.40
N TRP A 47 25.52 -4.56 2.19
CA TRP A 47 25.66 -4.16 3.59
C TRP A 47 25.32 -5.28 4.60
N LYS A 48 24.77 -6.40 4.13
CA LYS A 48 24.44 -7.56 4.97
C LYS A 48 25.52 -8.62 4.82
N GLU A 49 26.45 -8.71 5.79
CA GLU A 49 27.60 -9.60 5.69
C GLU A 49 27.21 -11.07 5.44
N ASP A 50 26.25 -11.61 6.18
CA ASP A 50 25.82 -13.00 6.01
C ASP A 50 25.19 -13.26 4.64
N ASN A 51 24.40 -12.30 4.13
CA ASN A 51 23.81 -12.39 2.80
C ASN A 51 24.91 -12.33 1.72
N LYS A 52 25.87 -11.40 1.88
CA LYS A 52 27.00 -11.25 0.96
C LYS A 52 27.89 -12.49 0.94
N ASN A 53 28.22 -13.04 2.11
CA ASN A 53 29.13 -14.20 2.25
C ASN A 53 28.51 -15.49 1.67
N LYS A 54 27.17 -15.60 1.68
CA LYS A 54 26.43 -16.72 1.07
C LYS A 54 26.17 -16.51 -0.43
N GLY A 55 26.50 -15.35 -1.01
CA GLY A 55 26.16 -15.01 -2.38
C GLY A 55 24.69 -14.70 -2.61
N GLY A 56 24.00 -14.16 -1.59
CA GLY A 56 22.58 -13.80 -1.64
C GLY A 56 21.64 -14.82 -0.99
N ASP A 57 20.36 -14.48 -0.98
CA ASP A 57 19.29 -15.33 -0.44
C ASP A 57 18.17 -15.49 -1.48
N PHE A 58 17.68 -16.73 -1.66
CA PHE A 58 16.50 -17.03 -2.45
C PHE A 58 15.37 -17.43 -1.51
N ALA A 59 14.22 -16.75 -1.61
CA ALA A 59 13.12 -16.89 -0.67
C ALA A 59 11.75 -16.85 -1.35
N TYR A 60 10.76 -17.43 -0.70
CA TYR A 60 9.36 -17.19 -0.93
C TYR A 60 9.06 -15.72 -0.61
N ASP A 61 8.37 -15.03 -1.52
CA ASP A 61 7.95 -13.65 -1.33
C ASP A 61 6.50 -13.58 -0.85
N VAL A 62 5.56 -13.89 -1.73
CA VAL A 62 4.13 -13.83 -1.39
C VAL A 62 3.30 -14.80 -2.22
N PHE A 63 2.27 -15.37 -1.60
CA PHE A 63 1.10 -15.91 -2.28
C PHE A 63 -0.08 -14.98 -2.04
N ARG A 64 -0.79 -14.58 -3.09
CA ARG A 64 -1.96 -13.70 -2.98
C ARG A 64 -3.17 -14.27 -3.70
N LEU A 65 -4.35 -13.92 -3.19
CA LEU A 65 -5.64 -14.22 -3.80
C LEU A 65 -6.42 -12.94 -3.99
N ASN A 66 -7.03 -12.81 -5.15
CA ASN A 66 -7.87 -11.68 -5.52
C ASN A 66 -9.27 -12.17 -5.85
N ALA A 67 -10.29 -11.43 -5.42
CA ALA A 67 -11.67 -11.65 -5.79
C ALA A 67 -12.31 -10.36 -6.28
N ASN A 68 -12.95 -10.40 -7.45
CA ASN A 68 -13.82 -9.35 -7.92
C ASN A 68 -15.17 -9.97 -8.25
N VAL A 69 -16.23 -9.52 -7.56
CA VAL A 69 -17.59 -10.03 -7.74
C VAL A 69 -18.49 -8.88 -8.12
N VAL A 70 -19.20 -9.00 -9.22
CA VAL A 70 -20.15 -8.00 -9.69
C VAL A 70 -21.56 -8.61 -9.73
N TYR A 71 -22.49 -7.97 -9.06
CA TYR A 71 -23.90 -8.31 -9.09
C TYR A 71 -24.74 -7.06 -9.30
N LYS A 72 -25.27 -6.89 -10.54
CA LYS A 72 -25.98 -5.66 -10.95
C LYS A 72 -25.10 -4.42 -10.72
N LYS A 73 -25.52 -3.54 -9.81
CA LYS A 73 -24.79 -2.32 -9.46
C LYS A 73 -23.86 -2.50 -8.23
N LEU A 74 -23.87 -3.67 -7.62
CA LEU A 74 -23.00 -4.00 -6.49
C LEU A 74 -21.69 -4.61 -6.99
N GLN A 75 -20.60 -4.27 -6.33
CA GLN A 75 -19.28 -4.83 -6.57
C GLN A 75 -18.59 -5.15 -5.24
N LEU A 76 -18.00 -6.32 -5.13
CA LEU A 76 -17.02 -6.67 -4.10
C LEU A 76 -15.64 -6.71 -4.76
N ASN A 77 -14.65 -6.12 -4.13
CA ASN A 77 -13.24 -6.30 -4.48
C ASN A 77 -12.47 -6.64 -3.22
N ALA A 78 -11.62 -7.67 -3.28
CA ALA A 78 -10.77 -8.05 -2.16
C ALA A 78 -9.46 -8.63 -2.66
N GLU A 79 -8.37 -8.31 -1.96
CA GLU A 79 -7.05 -8.88 -2.16
C GLU A 79 -6.46 -9.28 -0.81
N TYR A 80 -6.18 -10.59 -0.64
CA TYR A 80 -5.53 -11.14 0.54
C TYR A 80 -4.14 -11.66 0.18
N ARG A 81 -3.14 -11.32 0.98
CA ARG A 81 -1.74 -11.70 0.79
C ARG A 81 -1.24 -12.56 1.93
N PHE A 82 -0.52 -13.62 1.59
CA PHE A 82 0.15 -14.51 2.52
C PHE A 82 1.66 -14.32 2.35
N TYR A 83 2.27 -13.57 3.24
CA TYR A 83 3.71 -13.40 3.34
C TYR A 83 4.32 -14.46 4.28
N PRO A 84 5.66 -14.65 4.31
CA PRO A 84 6.32 -15.37 5.41
C PRO A 84 5.93 -14.75 6.75
N THR A 85 5.84 -15.58 7.80
CA THR A 85 5.51 -15.10 9.15
C THR A 85 6.48 -14.01 9.64
N SER A 86 7.77 -14.12 9.26
CA SER A 86 8.80 -13.10 9.53
C SER A 86 8.56 -11.76 8.82
N SER A 87 7.59 -11.70 7.90
CA SER A 87 7.22 -10.51 7.13
C SER A 87 5.74 -10.20 7.32
N GLY A 88 5.21 -10.39 8.52
CA GLY A 88 3.84 -10.04 8.90
C GLY A 88 2.79 -11.13 8.63
N GLY A 89 3.10 -12.20 7.90
CA GLY A 89 2.18 -13.32 7.67
C GLY A 89 1.02 -12.98 6.73
N GLY A 90 -0.20 -13.38 7.11
CA GLY A 90 -1.41 -13.15 6.31
C GLY A 90 -2.04 -11.79 6.59
N MET A 91 -2.42 -11.04 5.52
CA MET A 91 -3.02 -9.72 5.65
C MET A 91 -3.98 -9.40 4.49
N LEU A 92 -5.01 -8.62 4.78
CA LEU A 92 -5.91 -8.05 3.78
C LEU A 92 -5.25 -6.78 3.23
N LYS A 93 -4.89 -6.76 1.94
CA LYS A 93 -4.35 -5.54 1.31
C LYS A 93 -5.46 -4.53 1.01
N SER A 94 -6.57 -5.01 0.49
CA SER A 94 -7.76 -4.21 0.21
C SER A 94 -9.00 -5.09 0.27
N GLY A 95 -10.14 -4.51 0.67
CA GLY A 95 -11.40 -5.24 0.74
C GLY A 95 -12.55 -4.27 0.92
N TRP A 96 -13.37 -4.08 -0.13
CA TRP A 96 -14.48 -3.14 -0.11
C TRP A 96 -15.70 -3.65 -0.88
N VAL A 97 -16.85 -3.13 -0.50
CA VAL A 97 -18.10 -3.26 -1.25
C VAL A 97 -18.41 -1.92 -1.88
N GLY A 98 -18.74 -1.94 -3.18
CA GLY A 98 -19.07 -0.74 -3.95
C GLY A 98 -20.48 -0.78 -4.52
N TYR A 99 -21.03 0.42 -4.76
CA TYR A 99 -22.28 0.62 -5.47
C TYR A 99 -22.07 1.59 -6.63
N HIS A 100 -22.38 1.14 -7.85
CA HIS A 100 -22.38 1.96 -9.05
C HIS A 100 -23.73 2.67 -9.21
N PHE A 101 -23.78 3.97 -8.97
CA PHE A 101 -24.99 4.76 -9.27
C PHE A 101 -25.29 4.75 -10.78
N ASN A 102 -24.20 4.91 -11.55
CA ASN A 102 -24.15 4.80 -13.01
C ASN A 102 -22.69 4.53 -13.46
N GLU A 103 -22.42 4.59 -14.75
CA GLU A 103 -21.08 4.31 -15.32
C GLU A 103 -19.97 5.28 -14.85
N SER A 104 -20.35 6.46 -14.38
CA SER A 104 -19.41 7.52 -13.99
C SER A 104 -19.26 7.69 -12.47
N HIS A 105 -20.14 7.10 -11.66
CA HIS A 105 -20.25 7.38 -10.24
C HIS A 105 -20.30 6.10 -9.43
N GLN A 106 -19.33 5.92 -8.52
CA GLN A 106 -19.24 4.77 -7.61
C GLN A 106 -19.00 5.24 -6.18
N LEU A 107 -19.62 4.56 -5.22
CA LEU A 107 -19.28 4.64 -3.80
C LEU A 107 -18.67 3.31 -3.36
N GLN A 108 -17.58 3.34 -2.63
CA GLN A 108 -16.90 2.19 -2.04
C GLN A 108 -16.90 2.32 -0.53
N VAL A 109 -17.08 1.19 0.19
CA VAL A 109 -17.10 1.11 1.65
C VAL A 109 -16.21 -0.05 2.09
N GLY A 110 -15.30 0.19 3.00
CA GLY A 110 -14.39 -0.82 3.54
C GLY A 110 -12.94 -0.37 3.49
N LEU A 111 -12.03 -1.34 3.37
CA LEU A 111 -10.60 -1.10 3.20
C LEU A 111 -10.33 -0.71 1.74
N THR A 112 -10.32 0.59 1.46
CA THR A 112 -10.20 1.11 0.09
C THR A 112 -8.88 1.86 -0.09
N GLU A 113 -8.31 1.77 -1.30
CA GLU A 113 -7.10 2.51 -1.66
C GLU A 113 -7.26 4.01 -1.39
N VAL A 114 -6.29 4.59 -0.68
CA VAL A 114 -6.22 6.02 -0.38
C VAL A 114 -5.97 6.81 -1.67
N PRO A 115 -6.86 7.74 -2.06
CA PRO A 115 -6.71 8.48 -3.30
C PRO A 115 -5.68 9.60 -3.15
N PHE A 116 -4.39 9.27 -3.31
CA PHE A 116 -3.28 10.20 -3.17
C PHE A 116 -2.20 9.95 -4.23
N GLY A 117 -1.62 11.00 -4.81
CA GLY A 117 -0.55 10.90 -5.79
C GLY A 117 -0.91 10.18 -7.09
N ILE A 118 0.09 9.54 -7.70
CA ILE A 118 -0.07 8.67 -8.87
C ILE A 118 -0.57 7.30 -8.41
N LEU A 119 -1.67 6.84 -8.98
CA LEU A 119 -2.25 5.52 -8.69
C LEU A 119 -2.05 4.57 -9.88
N PRO A 120 -1.80 3.27 -9.62
CA PRO A 120 -1.61 2.69 -8.28
C PRO A 120 -0.26 3.06 -7.65
N TYR A 121 0.79 3.37 -8.43
CA TYR A 121 2.13 3.77 -7.95
C TYR A 121 2.94 4.48 -9.03
N THR A 122 3.95 5.24 -8.57
CA THR A 122 4.83 6.03 -9.44
C THR A 122 5.88 5.16 -10.14
N SER A 123 6.46 4.20 -9.42
CA SER A 123 7.60 3.39 -9.87
C SER A 123 7.23 2.33 -10.91
N ASN A 124 8.24 1.83 -11.63
CA ASN A 124 8.17 0.66 -12.50
C ASN A 124 8.89 -0.55 -11.89
N ASN A 125 9.71 -0.35 -10.85
CA ASN A 125 10.51 -1.37 -10.19
C ASN A 125 9.74 -2.17 -9.13
N PHE A 126 10.36 -3.22 -8.59
CA PHE A 126 9.77 -4.06 -7.56
C PHE A 126 9.69 -3.38 -6.18
N PHE A 127 10.59 -2.44 -5.85
CA PHE A 127 10.69 -1.83 -4.53
C PHE A 127 9.82 -0.58 -4.33
N PHE A 128 9.00 -0.20 -5.31
CA PHE A 128 8.25 1.06 -5.31
C PHE A 128 9.18 2.30 -5.31
N ASN A 129 8.63 3.45 -4.96
CA ASN A 129 9.39 4.66 -4.67
C ASN A 129 9.36 4.99 -3.18
N ILE A 130 10.05 6.05 -2.79
CA ILE A 130 10.23 6.43 -1.39
C ILE A 130 8.90 6.78 -0.69
N ASN A 131 7.86 7.24 -1.41
CA ASN A 131 6.55 7.57 -0.83
C ASN A 131 5.83 6.36 -0.26
N TYR A 132 6.04 5.17 -0.85
CA TYR A 132 5.51 3.92 -0.32
C TYR A 132 5.95 3.69 1.13
N TYR A 133 7.22 3.94 1.42
CA TYR A 133 7.81 3.76 2.75
C TYR A 133 7.40 4.82 3.77
N LEU A 134 6.70 5.88 3.33
CA LEU A 134 6.17 6.95 4.17
C LEU A 134 4.65 6.85 4.39
N GLY A 135 3.99 5.81 3.85
CA GLY A 135 2.53 5.70 3.89
C GLY A 135 1.79 6.64 2.93
N LEU A 136 2.46 7.07 1.85
CA LEU A 136 1.93 8.04 0.88
C LEU A 136 1.72 7.44 -0.53
N GLU A 137 1.86 6.12 -0.67
CA GLU A 137 1.66 5.39 -1.93
C GLU A 137 1.26 3.94 -1.65
N ASP A 138 0.35 3.38 -2.46
CA ASP A 138 -0.20 2.02 -2.39
C ASP A 138 -0.79 1.67 -1.01
N ASP A 139 -1.37 2.66 -0.38
CA ASP A 139 -2.01 2.61 0.92
C ASP A 139 -3.52 2.32 0.81
N SER A 140 -4.10 1.70 1.84
CA SER A 140 -5.53 1.41 1.94
C SER A 140 -6.01 1.56 3.38
N ASP A 141 -7.08 2.36 3.55
CA ASP A 141 -7.67 2.69 4.84
C ASP A 141 -9.14 2.30 4.95
N MET A 142 -9.64 2.19 6.19
CA MET A 142 -11.02 1.85 6.50
C MET A 142 -11.95 3.07 6.43
N GLY A 143 -12.82 3.08 5.43
CA GLY A 143 -13.74 4.20 5.28
C GLY A 143 -14.65 4.13 4.07
N LEU A 144 -14.90 5.31 3.51
CA LEU A 144 -15.79 5.55 2.39
C LEU A 144 -15.00 6.28 1.29
N LYS A 145 -15.08 5.81 0.06
CA LYS A 145 -14.50 6.49 -1.10
C LYS A 145 -15.54 6.64 -2.21
N TYR A 146 -15.75 7.87 -2.63
CA TYR A 146 -16.52 8.21 -3.81
C TYR A 146 -15.60 8.44 -4.99
N VAL A 147 -15.93 7.82 -6.12
CA VAL A 147 -15.18 7.91 -7.38
C VAL A 147 -16.10 8.46 -8.47
N TYR A 148 -15.66 9.52 -9.12
CA TYR A 148 -16.24 10.08 -10.32
C TYR A 148 -15.25 9.96 -11.47
N GLN A 149 -15.68 9.31 -12.57
CA GLN A 149 -14.86 9.18 -13.77
C GLN A 149 -15.72 9.45 -15.01
N LYS A 150 -15.49 10.56 -15.69
CA LYS A 150 -16.20 10.91 -16.92
C LYS A 150 -15.31 11.74 -17.84
N GLY A 151 -15.20 11.30 -19.10
CA GLY A 151 -14.40 11.97 -20.11
C GLY A 151 -12.93 12.07 -19.70
N LYS A 152 -12.42 13.29 -19.54
CA LYS A 152 -11.02 13.55 -19.19
C LYS A 152 -10.77 13.64 -17.70
N TRP A 153 -11.82 13.66 -16.88
CA TRP A 153 -11.75 13.88 -15.44
C TRP A 153 -11.88 12.59 -14.66
N ASN A 154 -11.03 12.42 -13.66
CA ASN A 154 -11.17 11.45 -12.59
C ASN A 154 -11.04 12.19 -11.25
N ILE A 155 -12.06 12.07 -10.41
CA ILE A 155 -12.13 12.73 -9.10
C ILE A 155 -12.44 11.66 -8.06
N SER A 156 -11.63 11.61 -7.00
CA SER A 156 -11.88 10.74 -5.85
C SER A 156 -11.94 11.59 -4.60
N LEU A 157 -12.97 11.35 -3.78
CA LEU A 157 -13.14 11.94 -2.46
C LEU A 157 -13.27 10.80 -1.47
N ALA A 158 -12.54 10.85 -0.36
CA ALA A 158 -12.63 9.79 0.65
C ALA A 158 -12.67 10.36 2.07
N PHE A 159 -13.30 9.61 2.94
CA PHE A 159 -13.23 9.76 4.38
C PHE A 159 -12.84 8.42 4.99
N PHE A 160 -11.74 8.39 5.70
CA PHE A 160 -11.27 7.23 6.43
C PHE A 160 -11.41 7.47 7.93
N LYS A 161 -12.01 6.51 8.61
CA LYS A 161 -12.21 6.60 10.06
C LYS A 161 -10.92 6.34 10.81
N ASN A 162 -10.16 5.38 10.32
CA ASN A 162 -8.88 4.91 10.85
C ASN A 162 -8.10 4.19 9.74
N SER A 163 -6.85 3.87 10.03
CA SER A 163 -6.01 3.03 9.18
C SER A 163 -6.61 1.62 8.96
N ASP A 164 -5.89 0.76 8.28
CA ASP A 164 -6.34 -0.58 7.87
C ASP A 164 -6.76 -1.49 9.03
N LEU A 165 -6.14 -1.36 10.20
CA LEU A 165 -6.43 -2.18 11.37
C LEU A 165 -7.15 -1.42 12.47
N LEU A 166 -8.16 -2.10 13.03
CA LEU A 166 -8.86 -1.65 14.21
C LEU A 166 -8.10 -2.13 15.45
N ASP A 167 -7.54 -1.18 16.19
CA ASP A 167 -6.83 -1.45 17.42
C ASP A 167 -7.70 -1.05 18.64
N TYR A 168 -8.29 -2.06 19.29
CA TYR A 168 -9.09 -1.86 20.50
C TYR A 168 -8.23 -1.80 21.78
N SER A 169 -6.95 -2.18 21.70
CA SER A 169 -6.07 -2.22 22.86
C SER A 169 -5.27 -0.93 22.98
N GLU A 170 -5.49 -0.18 24.04
CA GLU A 170 -4.69 1.00 24.36
C GLU A 170 -3.20 0.65 24.63
N ASN A 171 -2.88 -0.62 24.89
CA ASN A 171 -1.54 -1.10 25.15
C ASN A 171 -0.82 -1.58 23.89
N LYS A 172 -1.54 -1.75 22.76
CA LYS A 172 -0.93 -2.18 21.51
C LYS A 172 -0.28 -0.99 20.81
N GLU A 173 1.02 -1.06 20.65
CA GLU A 173 1.82 0.02 20.06
C GLU A 173 2.07 -0.17 18.58
N ILE A 174 2.14 -1.42 18.12
CA ILE A 174 2.52 -1.79 16.75
C ILE A 174 1.54 -2.83 16.22
N SER A 175 1.14 -2.69 14.96
CA SER A 175 0.39 -3.71 14.24
C SER A 175 1.33 -4.67 13.53
N ASP A 176 1.07 -5.99 13.63
CA ASP A 176 1.93 -7.02 13.05
C ASP A 176 1.58 -7.36 11.60
N SER A 177 0.30 -7.33 11.25
CA SER A 177 -0.19 -7.85 9.96
C SER A 177 -0.82 -6.74 9.09
N ARG A 178 0.01 -5.77 8.71
CA ARG A 178 -0.37 -4.61 7.90
C ARG A 178 0.43 -4.58 6.60
N TYR A 179 -0.25 -4.27 5.49
CA TYR A 179 0.40 -4.16 4.18
C TYR A 179 1.03 -2.79 3.95
N ALA A 180 0.26 -1.72 4.14
CA ALA A 180 0.73 -0.35 3.93
C ALA A 180 1.47 0.20 5.16
N TYR A 181 2.30 1.22 4.93
CA TYR A 181 2.95 1.94 6.01
C TYR A 181 2.01 2.98 6.58
N ASP A 182 1.61 2.78 7.83
CA ASP A 182 0.80 3.72 8.59
C ASP A 182 1.52 4.14 9.87
N ILE A 183 1.06 5.24 10.46
CA ILE A 183 1.58 5.74 11.71
C ILE A 183 1.35 4.71 12.84
N ALA A 184 2.42 4.37 13.53
CA ALA A 184 2.46 3.37 14.58
C ALA A 184 2.78 3.96 15.95
N GLY A 185 2.87 3.08 16.96
CA GLY A 185 3.19 3.48 18.33
C GLY A 185 2.01 4.09 19.06
N ARG A 186 2.27 5.17 19.79
CA ARG A 186 1.25 5.82 20.63
C ARG A 186 0.30 6.77 19.86
N ASN A 187 0.62 7.11 18.63
CA ASN A 187 -0.19 7.94 17.77
C ASN A 187 -1.00 7.05 16.81
N LYS A 188 -2.29 7.33 16.66
CA LYS A 188 -3.21 6.57 15.82
C LYS A 188 -3.91 7.49 14.83
N GLU A 189 -3.88 7.14 13.57
CA GLU A 189 -4.59 7.85 12.52
C GLU A 189 -6.12 7.78 12.72
N ALA A 190 -6.78 8.91 12.52
CA ALA A 190 -8.22 9.01 12.71
C ALA A 190 -8.84 10.14 11.89
N ASN A 191 -10.04 9.91 11.36
CA ASN A 191 -10.85 10.92 10.68
C ASN A 191 -10.11 11.64 9.55
N GLN A 192 -9.55 10.89 8.62
CA GLN A 192 -8.78 11.42 7.48
C GLN A 192 -9.70 11.71 6.29
N PHE A 193 -9.53 12.87 5.67
CA PHE A 193 -10.18 13.28 4.44
C PHE A 193 -9.16 13.35 3.31
N ASN A 194 -9.50 12.78 2.16
CA ASN A 194 -8.69 12.78 0.97
C ASN A 194 -9.48 13.32 -0.23
N ALA A 195 -8.79 14.08 -1.07
CA ALA A 195 -9.28 14.50 -2.37
C ALA A 195 -8.18 14.32 -3.42
N ARG A 196 -8.52 13.70 -4.55
CA ARG A 196 -7.63 13.56 -5.71
C ARG A 196 -8.38 13.93 -6.97
N ILE A 197 -7.78 14.77 -7.81
CA ILE A 197 -8.34 15.22 -9.07
C ILE A 197 -7.28 15.02 -10.14
N THR A 198 -7.63 14.35 -11.24
CA THR A 198 -6.77 14.22 -12.42
C THR A 198 -7.48 14.62 -13.68
N TYR A 199 -6.73 15.21 -14.60
CA TYR A 199 -7.15 15.57 -15.94
C TYR A 199 -6.27 14.87 -16.97
N ASN A 200 -6.91 14.15 -17.91
CA ASN A 200 -6.26 13.34 -18.92
C ASN A 200 -6.48 13.96 -20.29
N TRP A 201 -5.44 14.06 -21.12
CA TRP A 201 -5.56 14.59 -22.48
C TRP A 201 -4.53 13.97 -23.44
N GLY A 202 -4.72 14.25 -24.71
CA GLY A 202 -3.86 13.74 -25.76
C GLY A 202 -4.26 12.35 -26.25
N THR A 203 -3.94 12.07 -27.50
CA THR A 203 -4.19 10.77 -28.15
C THR A 203 -2.88 10.07 -28.49
N ILE A 204 -1.91 10.80 -29.05
CA ILE A 204 -0.57 10.30 -29.38
C ILE A 204 0.33 10.40 -28.14
N TRP A 205 0.34 11.56 -27.51
CA TRP A 205 0.96 11.83 -26.22
C TRP A 205 -0.12 11.79 -25.15
N LYS A 206 -0.33 10.62 -24.55
CA LYS A 206 -1.34 10.49 -23.50
C LYS A 206 -0.76 11.09 -22.22
N GLN A 207 -1.39 12.12 -21.71
CA GLN A 207 -0.88 12.89 -20.59
C GLN A 207 -1.91 12.95 -19.47
N GLN A 208 -1.43 12.99 -18.24
CA GLN A 208 -2.23 13.23 -17.06
C GLN A 208 -1.53 14.26 -16.16
N LEU A 209 -2.28 15.24 -15.72
CA LEU A 209 -1.91 16.12 -14.62
C LEU A 209 -2.84 15.83 -13.45
N GLY A 210 -2.30 15.73 -12.24
CA GLY A 210 -3.10 15.50 -11.07
C GLY A 210 -2.61 16.27 -9.84
N VAL A 211 -3.56 16.52 -8.96
CA VAL A 211 -3.33 17.06 -7.63
C VAL A 211 -4.11 16.26 -6.62
N SER A 212 -3.55 16.13 -5.43
CA SER A 212 -4.21 15.45 -4.31
C SER A 212 -3.83 16.08 -2.98
N GLY A 213 -4.74 15.98 -2.04
CA GLY A 213 -4.52 16.45 -0.68
C GLY A 213 -5.18 15.51 0.32
N MET A 214 -4.58 15.42 1.49
CA MET A 214 -5.18 14.75 2.63
C MET A 214 -5.01 15.57 3.89
N THR A 215 -5.95 15.40 4.83
CA THR A 215 -5.88 15.95 6.17
C THR A 215 -6.59 15.01 7.11
N GLY A 216 -5.97 14.67 8.23
CA GLY A 216 -6.50 13.74 9.22
C GLY A 216 -6.11 14.11 10.63
N GLY A 217 -6.74 13.47 11.59
CA GLY A 217 -6.38 13.53 13.01
C GLY A 217 -5.33 12.48 13.35
N LEU A 218 -4.56 12.79 14.38
CA LEU A 218 -3.57 11.89 14.95
C LEU A 218 -3.81 11.77 16.47
N TYR A 219 -4.59 10.77 16.88
CA TYR A 219 -4.96 10.61 18.28
C TYR A 219 -3.84 9.96 19.10
N ASN A 220 -3.34 10.67 20.10
CA ASN A 220 -2.31 10.14 20.99
C ASN A 220 -2.93 9.37 22.17
N LEU A 221 -2.53 8.11 22.35
CA LEU A 221 -3.09 7.21 23.37
C LEU A 221 -2.68 7.60 24.80
N ASP A 222 -1.60 8.35 25.01
CA ASP A 222 -1.13 8.76 26.32
C ASP A 222 -1.76 10.08 26.76
N THR A 223 -1.64 11.11 25.90
CA THR A 223 -2.13 12.45 26.20
C THR A 223 -3.60 12.64 25.99
N LYS A 224 -4.25 11.70 25.25
CA LYS A 224 -5.65 11.77 24.82
C LYS A 224 -5.96 13.02 23.97
N ARG A 225 -4.93 13.63 23.40
CA ARG A 225 -5.04 14.81 22.52
C ARG A 225 -5.03 14.40 21.06
N MET A 226 -5.64 15.20 20.22
CA MET A 226 -5.67 15.02 18.77
C MET A 226 -4.61 15.91 18.12
N GLY A 227 -3.64 15.31 17.46
CA GLY A 227 -2.71 15.95 16.55
C GLY A 227 -3.27 16.02 15.11
N GLU A 228 -2.41 16.35 14.16
CA GLU A 228 -2.76 16.49 12.75
C GLU A 228 -1.81 15.72 11.85
N HIS A 229 -2.36 15.19 10.74
CA HIS A 229 -1.61 14.63 9.62
C HIS A 229 -2.10 15.30 8.34
N LYS A 230 -1.21 15.89 7.56
CA LYS A 230 -1.53 16.60 6.32
C LYS A 230 -0.53 16.22 5.24
N ALA A 231 -1.01 16.07 4.00
CA ALA A 231 -0.14 15.97 2.84
C ALA A 231 -0.79 16.58 1.59
N PHE A 232 0.06 16.98 0.67
CA PHE A 232 -0.30 17.48 -0.66
C PHE A 232 0.62 16.83 -1.68
N ALA A 233 0.07 16.45 -2.83
CA ALA A 233 0.89 16.00 -3.96
C ALA A 233 0.40 16.61 -5.27
N SER A 234 1.36 16.88 -6.17
CA SER A 234 1.11 17.17 -7.57
C SER A 234 1.92 16.21 -8.44
N HIS A 235 1.33 15.78 -9.54
CA HIS A 235 1.99 14.81 -10.41
C HIS A 235 1.68 15.03 -11.88
N TYR A 236 2.59 14.54 -12.70
CA TYR A 236 2.45 14.53 -14.15
C TYR A 236 2.88 13.18 -14.69
N THR A 237 2.12 12.63 -15.64
CA THR A 237 2.49 11.43 -16.39
C THR A 237 2.35 11.65 -17.88
N ILE A 238 3.19 10.99 -18.66
CA ILE A 238 3.13 11.01 -20.11
C ILE A 238 3.50 9.65 -20.69
N ASP A 239 2.65 9.16 -21.59
CA ASP A 239 2.91 7.99 -22.42
C ASP A 239 3.07 8.41 -23.88
N TYR A 240 4.18 8.00 -24.50
CA TYR A 240 4.42 8.22 -25.92
C TYR A 240 5.05 6.99 -26.56
N LYS A 241 4.30 6.30 -27.41
CA LYS A 241 4.72 5.01 -28.01
C LYS A 241 5.12 4.01 -26.93
N HIS A 242 6.42 3.72 -26.85
CA HIS A 242 7.03 2.77 -25.92
C HIS A 242 7.58 3.44 -24.65
N TRP A 243 7.57 4.78 -24.58
CA TRP A 243 8.08 5.55 -23.47
C TRP A 243 6.98 5.89 -22.47
N ASN A 244 7.26 5.75 -21.19
CA ASN A 244 6.45 6.28 -20.12
C ASN A 244 7.35 7.11 -19.18
N PHE A 245 6.87 8.29 -18.82
CA PHE A 245 7.50 9.14 -17.81
C PHE A 245 6.46 9.53 -16.77
N LYS A 246 6.86 9.52 -15.51
CA LYS A 246 6.06 9.94 -14.37
C LYS A 246 6.92 10.81 -13.47
N ALA A 247 6.32 11.87 -12.91
CA ALA A 247 6.96 12.72 -11.90
C ALA A 247 5.92 13.12 -10.85
N GLN A 248 6.34 13.13 -9.60
CA GLN A 248 5.51 13.54 -8.46
C GLN A 248 6.33 14.33 -7.46
N TYR A 249 5.76 15.43 -7.02
CA TYR A 249 6.15 16.18 -5.83
C TYR A 249 5.14 15.92 -4.74
N THR A 250 5.62 15.70 -3.50
CA THR A 250 4.76 15.54 -2.33
C THR A 250 5.34 16.33 -1.17
N TYR A 251 4.49 17.04 -0.43
CA TYR A 251 4.77 17.62 0.87
C TYR A 251 3.92 16.93 1.92
N TYR A 252 4.49 16.60 3.07
CA TYR A 252 3.72 16.11 4.21
C TYR A 252 4.18 16.73 5.53
N LYS A 253 3.22 16.80 6.48
CA LYS A 253 3.47 17.22 7.86
C LYS A 253 2.59 16.41 8.81
N ILE A 254 3.25 15.83 9.81
CA ILE A 254 2.65 15.06 10.89
C ILE A 254 2.95 15.82 12.19
N SER A 255 1.91 16.22 12.92
CA SER A 255 2.04 17.02 14.14
C SER A 255 1.46 16.24 15.32
N PRO A 256 2.21 15.32 15.93
CA PRO A 256 1.74 14.52 17.04
C PRO A 256 1.54 15.38 18.29
N GLN A 257 0.65 14.96 19.17
CA GLN A 257 0.43 15.57 20.48
C GLN A 257 1.00 14.67 21.58
N ASN A 258 2.30 14.43 21.53
CA ASN A 258 3.03 13.62 22.50
C ASN A 258 3.05 14.28 23.88
N LYS A 259 3.60 13.57 24.88
CA LYS A 259 3.84 14.14 26.21
C LYS A 259 4.82 15.30 26.13
N ASP A 260 4.73 16.22 27.07
CA ASP A 260 5.66 17.33 27.17
C ASP A 260 7.10 16.80 27.37
N GLY A 261 8.01 17.27 26.53
CA GLY A 261 9.40 16.83 26.49
C GLY A 261 9.71 15.70 25.49
N ASP A 262 8.68 15.04 24.92
CA ASP A 262 8.89 14.04 23.89
C ASP A 262 9.21 14.73 22.53
N ASN A 263 9.97 14.02 21.70
CA ASN A 263 10.33 14.50 20.37
C ASN A 263 9.11 14.43 19.43
N ASN A 264 8.74 15.55 18.80
CA ASN A 264 7.67 15.67 17.83
C ASN A 264 8.18 15.78 16.38
N THR A 265 9.50 15.80 16.16
CA THR A 265 10.10 15.90 14.82
C THR A 265 10.25 14.53 14.15
N ILE A 266 9.95 13.46 14.90
CA ILE A 266 10.06 12.06 14.48
C ILE A 266 8.75 11.35 14.76
N VAL A 267 8.30 10.54 13.81
CA VAL A 267 7.09 9.70 13.92
C VAL A 267 7.44 8.28 13.51
N SER A 268 6.92 7.31 14.25
CA SER A 268 7.07 5.89 13.92
C SER A 268 6.00 5.45 12.94
N VAL A 269 6.40 4.67 11.92
CA VAL A 269 5.50 4.00 10.98
C VAL A 269 5.81 2.51 10.96
N THR A 270 4.85 1.69 10.54
CA THR A 270 5.05 0.25 10.42
C THR A 270 4.29 -0.35 9.25
N ALA A 271 4.89 -1.36 8.63
CA ALA A 271 4.25 -2.37 7.79
C ALA A 271 5.00 -3.69 7.99
N TYR A 272 4.36 -4.83 7.71
CA TYR A 272 4.96 -6.18 7.81
C TYR A 272 5.59 -6.51 9.19
N GLY A 273 5.09 -5.91 10.28
CA GLY A 273 5.68 -6.06 11.61
C GLY A 273 7.08 -5.44 11.77
N ALA A 274 7.46 -4.51 10.90
CA ALA A 274 8.80 -3.95 10.81
C ALA A 274 8.77 -2.41 10.95
N PRO A 275 8.69 -1.87 12.19
CA PRO A 275 8.62 -0.45 12.45
C PRO A 275 9.94 0.28 12.19
N TYR A 276 9.86 1.53 11.79
CA TYR A 276 10.96 2.49 11.76
C TYR A 276 10.42 3.92 11.89
N ASN A 277 11.31 4.87 12.03
CA ASN A 277 10.99 6.27 12.19
C ASN A 277 11.13 7.04 10.88
N ILE A 278 10.25 8.03 10.69
CA ILE A 278 10.30 9.01 9.61
C ILE A 278 10.36 10.43 10.19
N ALA A 279 10.90 11.37 9.42
CA ALA A 279 10.78 12.79 9.76
C ALA A 279 9.31 13.19 9.78
N SER A 280 8.92 14.02 10.73
CA SER A 280 7.53 14.49 10.84
C SER A 280 7.13 15.48 9.76
N GLU A 281 8.10 16.12 9.08
CA GLU A 281 7.86 17.05 7.99
C GLU A 281 8.95 16.94 6.92
N ALA A 282 8.52 16.76 5.67
CA ALA A 282 9.44 16.70 4.53
C ALA A 282 8.76 17.00 3.19
N ASP A 283 9.59 17.29 2.21
CA ASP A 283 9.24 17.26 0.78
C ASP A 283 9.79 15.99 0.17
N THR A 284 9.03 15.38 -0.76
CA THR A 284 9.52 14.25 -1.55
C THR A 284 9.43 14.54 -3.04
N TYR A 285 10.39 14.03 -3.77
CA TYR A 285 10.46 14.13 -5.22
C TYR A 285 10.64 12.73 -5.78
N SER A 286 9.81 12.35 -6.75
CA SER A 286 9.95 11.09 -7.48
C SER A 286 9.85 11.33 -8.98
N ALA A 287 10.71 10.62 -9.72
CA ALA A 287 10.70 10.60 -11.18
C ALA A 287 10.96 9.17 -11.67
N SER A 288 10.19 8.75 -12.66
CA SER A 288 10.27 7.40 -13.23
C SER A 288 10.26 7.51 -14.75
N LEU A 289 11.20 6.84 -15.40
CA LEU A 289 11.28 6.75 -16.85
C LEU A 289 11.35 5.29 -17.24
N SER A 290 10.52 4.87 -18.19
CA SER A 290 10.61 3.52 -18.75
C SER A 290 10.46 3.50 -20.25
N TYR A 291 11.02 2.43 -20.84
CA TYR A 291 10.91 2.09 -22.26
C TYR A 291 10.54 0.62 -22.41
N THR A 292 9.42 0.34 -23.06
CA THR A 292 8.95 -1.02 -23.32
C THR A 292 9.37 -1.46 -24.72
N LEU A 293 10.16 -2.52 -24.80
CA LEU A 293 10.60 -3.15 -26.04
C LEU A 293 9.75 -4.39 -26.31
N PRO A 294 8.85 -4.37 -27.31
CA PRO A 294 8.13 -5.56 -27.72
C PRO A 294 9.10 -6.56 -28.36
N ILE A 295 9.03 -7.83 -27.95
CA ILE A 295 9.92 -8.92 -28.42
C ILE A 295 9.13 -9.94 -29.22
N HIS A 296 8.04 -10.47 -28.64
CA HIS A 296 7.16 -11.49 -29.22
C HIS A 296 7.93 -12.71 -29.79
N LYS A 297 8.92 -13.20 -29.02
CA LYS A 297 9.75 -14.35 -29.40
C LYS A 297 9.68 -15.46 -28.36
N GLY A 298 9.16 -16.62 -28.75
CA GLY A 298 8.94 -17.74 -27.82
C GLY A 298 7.89 -17.37 -26.79
N ILE A 299 8.24 -17.47 -25.50
CA ILE A 299 7.39 -17.10 -24.38
C ILE A 299 7.58 -15.64 -23.93
N LEU A 300 8.57 -14.92 -24.46
CA LEU A 300 8.89 -13.54 -24.08
C LEU A 300 8.07 -12.57 -24.93
N ASP A 301 7.15 -11.86 -24.28
CA ASP A 301 6.28 -10.87 -24.93
C ASP A 301 7.00 -9.53 -25.08
N GLU A 302 7.56 -9.02 -23.97
CA GLU A 302 8.24 -7.73 -23.95
C GLU A 302 9.26 -7.61 -22.81
N ILE A 303 10.13 -6.62 -22.92
CA ILE A 303 11.05 -6.18 -21.87
C ILE A 303 10.81 -4.70 -21.62
N GLN A 304 10.47 -4.33 -20.40
CA GLN A 304 10.42 -2.94 -19.96
C GLN A 304 11.70 -2.59 -19.21
N PHE A 305 12.48 -1.66 -19.73
CA PHE A 305 13.64 -1.07 -19.04
C PHE A 305 13.19 0.17 -18.30
N TYR A 306 13.75 0.43 -17.11
CA TYR A 306 13.39 1.59 -16.30
C TYR A 306 14.53 2.12 -15.44
N ASN A 307 14.39 3.40 -15.09
CA ASN A 307 15.08 4.03 -13.99
C ASN A 307 14.07 4.83 -13.18
N ASP A 308 14.04 4.56 -11.88
CA ASP A 308 13.16 5.22 -10.92
C ASP A 308 14.02 5.90 -9.85
N PHE A 309 13.88 7.22 -9.71
CA PHE A 309 14.57 8.02 -8.71
C PHE A 309 13.55 8.61 -7.73
N SER A 310 13.90 8.63 -6.44
CA SER A 310 13.13 9.37 -5.45
C SER A 310 14.00 9.82 -4.27
N MET A 311 13.58 10.90 -3.60
CA MET A 311 14.27 11.45 -2.44
C MET A 311 13.28 12.04 -1.42
N ILE A 312 13.74 12.11 -0.17
CA ILE A 312 13.11 12.87 0.91
C ILE A 312 14.05 14.02 1.26
N ASP A 313 13.56 15.24 1.13
CA ASP A 313 14.17 16.48 1.61
C ASP A 313 13.52 16.82 2.95
N LYS A 314 14.24 16.57 4.03
CA LYS A 314 13.72 16.67 5.39
C LYS A 314 13.80 18.11 5.90
N ARG A 315 12.72 18.61 6.50
CA ARG A 315 12.60 19.99 6.93
C ARG A 315 13.37 20.32 8.22
N GLU A 316 13.73 19.32 9.02
CA GLU A 316 14.56 19.51 10.20
C GLU A 316 16.04 19.75 9.80
N ALA A 317 16.63 20.84 10.27
CA ALA A 317 17.95 21.30 9.83
C ALA A 317 19.08 20.29 10.09
N ASP A 318 18.97 19.50 11.16
CA ASP A 318 19.97 18.50 11.57
C ASP A 318 19.72 17.12 10.95
N PHE A 319 18.67 16.97 10.13
CA PHE A 319 18.36 15.69 9.49
C PHE A 319 19.06 15.58 8.15
N ASN A 320 19.43 14.34 7.81
CA ASN A 320 20.10 14.02 6.55
C ASN A 320 19.11 13.41 5.57
N ASP A 321 19.06 13.92 4.35
CA ASP A 321 18.16 13.50 3.30
C ASP A 321 18.30 12.01 2.94
N SER A 322 17.21 11.45 2.47
CA SER A 322 17.12 10.06 2.02
C SER A 322 16.97 9.99 0.52
N PHE A 323 17.59 8.98 -0.09
CA PHE A 323 17.61 8.80 -1.53
C PHE A 323 17.41 7.35 -1.92
N GLN A 324 16.72 7.17 -3.03
CA GLN A 324 16.56 5.87 -3.70
C GLN A 324 16.76 6.07 -5.21
N ASN A 325 17.54 5.17 -5.84
CA ASN A 325 17.60 5.07 -7.29
C ASN A 325 17.60 3.60 -7.69
N ILE A 326 16.69 3.21 -8.55
CA ILE A 326 16.55 1.82 -9.00
C ILE A 326 16.55 1.78 -10.52
N THR A 327 17.55 1.08 -11.06
CA THR A 327 17.64 0.78 -12.49
C THR A 327 17.38 -0.70 -12.68
N GLY A 328 16.56 -1.05 -13.67
CA GLY A 328 16.24 -2.44 -13.88
C GLY A 328 15.46 -2.71 -15.15
N CYS A 329 14.96 -3.93 -15.23
CA CYS A 329 14.03 -4.33 -16.27
C CYS A 329 13.00 -5.32 -15.74
N MET A 330 11.83 -5.31 -16.36
CA MET A 330 10.78 -6.30 -16.17
C MET A 330 10.59 -7.09 -17.47
N LEU A 331 10.63 -8.42 -17.37
CA LEU A 331 10.31 -9.33 -18.47
C LEU A 331 8.88 -9.82 -18.30
N SER A 332 8.06 -9.68 -19.35
CA SER A 332 6.71 -10.20 -19.44
C SER A 332 6.67 -11.45 -20.31
N MET A 333 6.19 -12.57 -19.75
CA MET A 333 6.15 -13.89 -20.40
C MET A 333 4.78 -14.54 -20.14
N GLY A 334 3.73 -14.05 -20.80
CA GLY A 334 2.35 -14.46 -20.53
C GLY A 334 1.98 -14.18 -19.07
N PRO A 335 1.70 -15.21 -18.25
CA PRO A 335 1.36 -15.02 -16.84
C PRO A 335 2.57 -14.80 -15.92
N ILE A 336 3.79 -14.83 -16.44
CA ILE A 336 5.03 -14.69 -15.65
C ILE A 336 5.58 -13.28 -15.83
N TYR A 337 5.83 -12.60 -14.70
CA TYR A 337 6.57 -11.34 -14.65
C TYR A 337 7.83 -11.52 -13.83
N THR A 338 8.96 -11.07 -14.38
CA THR A 338 10.27 -11.15 -13.72
C THR A 338 10.90 -9.78 -13.68
N TYR A 339 11.08 -9.23 -12.48
CA TYR A 339 11.82 -8.00 -12.21
C TYR A 339 13.29 -8.33 -11.96
N ILE A 340 14.18 -7.55 -12.53
CA ILE A 340 15.63 -7.59 -12.29
C ILE A 340 16.05 -6.18 -11.96
N ASP A 341 16.33 -5.92 -10.68
CA ASP A 341 16.58 -4.59 -10.16
C ASP A 341 18.00 -4.45 -9.59
N TYR A 342 18.63 -3.33 -9.87
CA TYR A 342 19.80 -2.84 -9.16
C TYR A 342 19.40 -1.60 -8.38
N ALA A 343 19.16 -1.78 -7.08
CA ALA A 343 18.62 -0.77 -6.20
C ALA A 343 19.73 -0.13 -5.36
N LEU A 344 19.74 1.20 -5.31
CA LEU A 344 20.67 2.01 -4.51
C LEU A 344 19.85 2.81 -3.48
N GLY A 345 20.32 2.79 -2.24
CA GLY A 345 19.76 3.59 -1.15
C GLY A 345 20.83 4.35 -0.38
N ARG A 346 20.49 5.57 0.06
CA ARG A 346 21.28 6.36 1.00
C ARG A 346 20.31 6.92 2.04
N ASN A 347 20.61 6.71 3.32
CA ASN A 347 19.66 6.97 4.42
C ASN A 347 18.29 6.35 4.11
N HIS A 348 18.28 5.06 3.83
CA HIS A 348 17.09 4.33 3.39
C HIS A 348 16.94 3.05 4.20
N ALA A 349 15.85 2.92 4.98
CA ALA A 349 15.64 1.81 5.89
C ALA A 349 15.73 0.43 5.20
N TRP A 350 15.14 0.27 4.03
CA TRP A 350 15.12 -0.98 3.28
C TRP A 350 16.33 -1.22 2.36
N LEU A 351 17.07 -0.17 2.03
CA LEU A 351 18.22 -0.21 1.11
C LEU A 351 19.47 0.35 1.79
N GLY A 352 19.72 -0.01 3.04
CA GLY A 352 20.86 0.45 3.82
C GLY A 352 21.03 -0.34 5.11
N ASN A 353 22.04 0.02 5.88
CA ASN A 353 22.38 -0.59 7.16
C ASN A 353 21.70 0.09 8.36
N GLU A 354 21.15 1.28 8.17
CA GLU A 354 20.41 2.01 9.19
C GLU A 354 18.93 1.72 8.99
N TRP A 355 18.32 1.00 9.95
CA TRP A 355 16.91 0.65 9.86
C TRP A 355 16.02 1.69 10.54
N SER A 356 16.31 1.98 11.82
CA SER A 356 15.37 2.69 12.67
C SER A 356 15.14 4.14 12.30
N ASP A 357 16.20 4.88 11.94
CA ASP A 357 16.14 6.33 11.80
C ASP A 357 16.61 6.83 10.43
N ALA A 358 16.79 5.94 9.47
CA ALA A 358 17.22 6.31 8.12
C ALA A 358 16.30 7.35 7.46
N PHE A 359 14.99 7.20 7.60
CA PHE A 359 14.00 8.13 7.09
C PHE A 359 13.65 9.28 8.06
N ALA A 360 14.14 9.21 9.32
CA ALA A 360 14.08 10.30 10.29
C ALA A 360 15.38 11.12 10.23
N GLN A 361 16.20 11.07 11.29
CA GLN A 361 17.45 11.84 11.36
C GLN A 361 18.44 11.49 10.23
N GLY A 362 18.47 10.20 9.84
CA GLY A 362 19.49 9.71 8.93
C GLY A 362 20.90 9.77 9.54
N VAL A 363 21.89 9.39 8.76
CA VAL A 363 23.29 9.52 9.15
C VAL A 363 24.03 10.46 8.21
N THR A 364 25.08 11.12 8.70
CA THR A 364 25.91 12.07 7.92
C THR A 364 26.71 11.39 6.80
N SER A 365 26.80 10.05 6.83
CA SER A 365 27.50 9.27 5.82
C SER A 365 26.83 9.45 4.45
N LYS A 366 27.62 9.81 3.45
CA LYS A 366 27.19 9.90 2.04
C LYS A 366 27.29 8.56 1.30
N LYS A 367 27.46 7.44 2.04
CA LYS A 367 27.61 6.11 1.45
C LYS A 367 26.30 5.62 0.86
N TRP A 368 26.37 5.12 -0.38
CA TRP A 368 25.29 4.39 -1.02
C TRP A 368 25.40 2.90 -0.71
N HIS A 369 24.29 2.28 -0.41
CA HIS A 369 24.16 0.84 -0.29
C HIS A 369 23.44 0.30 -1.51
N THR A 370 23.75 -0.95 -1.88
CA THR A 370 23.24 -1.56 -3.12
C THR A 370 22.58 -2.90 -2.83
N ARG A 371 21.47 -3.14 -3.48
CA ARG A 371 20.81 -4.45 -3.51
C ARG A 371 20.55 -4.84 -4.96
N PHE A 372 21.03 -6.03 -5.34
CA PHE A 372 20.57 -6.71 -6.53
C PHE A 372 19.39 -7.61 -6.18
N ASN A 373 18.33 -7.53 -6.98
CA ASN A 373 17.10 -8.29 -6.76
C ASN A 373 16.64 -8.94 -8.05
N VAL A 374 16.18 -10.17 -7.96
CA VAL A 374 15.37 -10.83 -8.99
C VAL A 374 14.07 -11.30 -8.33
N ASN A 375 12.95 -10.76 -8.78
CA ASN A 375 11.63 -11.20 -8.32
C ASN A 375 10.90 -11.84 -9.50
N ILE A 376 10.48 -13.09 -9.34
CA ILE A 376 9.71 -13.82 -10.33
C ILE A 376 8.35 -14.18 -9.78
N GLY A 377 7.28 -13.90 -10.53
CA GLY A 377 5.90 -14.18 -10.15
C GLY A 377 5.10 -14.80 -11.27
N TYR A 378 4.30 -15.80 -10.92
CA TYR A 378 3.24 -16.35 -11.77
C TYR A 378 1.92 -15.76 -11.33
N TYR A 379 1.18 -15.16 -12.25
CA TYR A 379 -0.11 -14.51 -12.02
C TYR A 379 -1.23 -15.26 -12.75
N PHE A 380 -2.34 -15.54 -12.09
CA PHE A 380 -3.44 -16.33 -12.62
C PHE A 380 -4.81 -15.71 -12.36
#